data_b7706a59b11b7db393c4b38bc71904dd
#
_entry.id   b7706a59b11b7db393c4b38bc71904dd
#
_cell.length_a   1.000
_cell.length_b   1.000
_cell.length_c   1.000
_cell.angle_alpha   90.00
_cell.angle_beta   90.00
_cell.angle_gamma   90.00
#
_symmetry.space_group_name_H-M   'P 1'
#
loop_
_entity.id
_entity.type
_entity.pdbx_description
1 polymer ?
#
loop_
_entity_poly.entity_id
_entity_poly.type
_entity_poly.pdbx_seq_one_letter_code
_entity_poly.pdbx_strand_id
1 'polypeptide(L)'
;MKKIIMLTALMALTLFAGGCGSGQAAQPRQVSAAEAQKMMASEKDYIIVDVRTKGEYATGHIPKAINIPNESIDKTPPAELKDKNQLIFVYCRSGKRSHDAAQKLAAMGYGNIVDFGGIMDWLGETVTD
;
A
#
# COMPACT_ATOMS: atom_id res chain seq x y z
N MET A 1 -9.98 66.13 30.70
CA MET A 1 -10.64 64.90 30.27
C MET A 1 -9.83 64.23 29.21
N LYS A 2 -9.25 63.19 29.54
CA LYS A 2 -8.38 62.46 28.60
C LYS A 2 -9.13 61.28 28.04
N LYS A 3 -9.32 61.28 26.76
CA LYS A 3 -9.89 60.12 26.11
C LYS A 3 -8.77 59.17 25.77
N ILE A 4 -8.86 58.03 26.41
CA ILE A 4 -7.93 56.94 26.11
C ILE A 4 -8.46 56.25 24.88
N ILE A 5 -7.73 56.40 23.79
CA ILE A 5 -8.01 55.63 22.61
C ILE A 5 -7.35 54.28 22.79
N MET A 6 -8.18 53.33 22.99
CA MET A 6 -7.76 51.98 23.06
C MET A 6 -7.58 51.47 21.64
N LEU A 7 -6.34 51.36 21.26
CA LEU A 7 -5.99 50.76 19.98
C LEU A 7 -6.06 49.25 20.13
N THR A 8 -7.15 48.70 19.72
CA THR A 8 -7.27 47.26 19.60
C THR A 8 -6.47 46.84 18.37
N ALA A 9 -5.31 46.30 18.63
CA ALA A 9 -4.57 45.63 17.61
C ALA A 9 -5.32 44.35 17.23
N LEU A 10 -5.97 44.41 16.10
CA LEU A 10 -6.56 43.24 15.50
C LEU A 10 -5.42 42.34 14.97
N MET A 11 -5.07 41.41 15.76
CA MET A 11 -4.11 40.40 15.32
C MET A 11 -4.83 39.47 14.34
N ALA A 12 -4.64 39.72 13.08
CA ALA A 12 -5.11 38.82 12.05
C ALA A 12 -4.30 37.53 12.18
N LEU A 13 -4.89 36.55 12.82
CA LEU A 13 -4.36 35.20 12.85
C LEU A 13 -4.58 34.64 11.45
N THR A 14 -3.60 34.78 10.61
CA THR A 14 -3.62 34.03 9.35
C THR A 14 -3.42 32.56 9.71
N LEU A 15 -4.52 31.85 9.77
CA LEU A 15 -4.47 30.41 9.74
C LEU A 15 -3.88 30.02 8.41
N PHE A 16 -2.60 29.71 8.45
CA PHE A 16 -1.98 29.01 7.37
C PHE A 16 -2.52 27.59 7.44
N ALA A 17 -3.61 27.34 6.76
CA ALA A 17 -3.97 25.97 6.44
C ALA A 17 -2.89 25.50 5.50
N GLY A 18 -1.87 24.85 6.06
CA GLY A 18 -0.87 24.19 5.26
C GLY A 18 -1.58 23.27 4.32
N GLY A 19 -1.57 23.59 3.04
CA GLY A 19 -2.05 22.71 2.02
C GLY A 19 -1.35 21.39 2.19
N CYS A 20 -2.05 20.40 2.67
CA CYS A 20 -1.57 19.03 2.67
C CYS A 20 -1.19 18.71 1.26
N GLY A 21 0.05 18.30 1.05
CA GLY A 21 0.59 18.12 -0.25
C GLY A 21 -0.26 17.30 -1.16
N SER A 22 -0.97 17.98 -2.01
CA SER A 22 -1.45 17.40 -3.23
C SER A 22 -0.20 16.95 -3.99
N GLY A 23 0.06 15.65 -4.04
CA GLY A 23 1.18 15.12 -4.79
C GLY A 23 2.07 14.12 -4.06
N GLN A 24 1.83 13.86 -2.79
CA GLN A 24 2.48 12.73 -2.15
C GLN A 24 1.67 11.47 -2.44
N ALA A 25 2.30 10.53 -3.16
CA ALA A 25 1.74 9.20 -3.30
C ALA A 25 1.55 8.61 -1.90
N ALA A 26 0.43 7.92 -1.68
CA ALA A 26 0.22 7.19 -0.45
C ALA A 26 1.34 6.17 -0.28
N GLN A 27 1.92 6.09 0.91
CA GLN A 27 2.95 5.10 1.20
C GLN A 27 2.31 3.73 1.41
N PRO A 28 2.94 2.65 0.94
CA PRO A 28 2.49 1.31 1.25
C PRO A 28 2.50 1.08 2.76
N ARG A 29 1.50 0.37 3.25
CA ARG A 29 1.48 -0.07 4.64
C ARG A 29 2.24 -1.39 4.76
N GLN A 30 3.06 -1.49 5.79
CA GLN A 30 3.72 -2.75 6.14
C GLN A 30 3.03 -3.36 7.34
N VAL A 31 2.60 -4.60 7.20
CA VAL A 31 1.94 -5.35 8.27
C VAL A 31 2.55 -6.75 8.36
N SER A 32 2.30 -7.46 9.45
CA SER A 32 2.67 -8.88 9.54
C SER A 32 1.74 -9.73 8.68
N ALA A 33 2.17 -10.96 8.39
CA ALA A 33 1.32 -11.91 7.70
C ALA A 33 0.04 -12.21 8.50
N ALA A 34 0.13 -12.30 9.82
CA ALA A 34 -1.03 -12.50 10.69
C ALA A 34 -2.00 -11.33 10.61
N GLU A 35 -1.50 -10.10 10.60
CA GLU A 35 -2.33 -8.90 10.46
C GLU A 35 -3.00 -8.85 9.09
N ALA A 36 -2.27 -9.17 8.03
CA ALA A 36 -2.83 -9.22 6.68
C ALA A 36 -3.97 -10.24 6.61
N GLN A 37 -3.80 -11.40 7.24
CA GLN A 37 -4.82 -12.44 7.27
C GLN A 37 -6.11 -11.93 7.94
N LYS A 38 -5.98 -11.17 9.03
CA LYS A 38 -7.14 -10.53 9.68
C LYS A 38 -7.81 -9.52 8.79
N MET A 39 -7.03 -8.70 8.09
CA MET A 39 -7.56 -7.72 7.14
C MET A 39 -8.34 -8.40 6.02
N MET A 40 -7.80 -9.48 5.47
CA MET A 40 -8.47 -10.26 4.41
C MET A 40 -9.80 -10.85 4.88
N ALA A 41 -9.88 -11.25 6.15
CA ALA A 41 -11.11 -11.81 6.71
C ALA A 41 -12.21 -10.76 6.84
N SER A 42 -11.89 -9.49 7.00
CA SER A 42 -12.84 -8.40 7.15
C SER A 42 -13.14 -7.65 5.85
N GLU A 43 -12.32 -7.84 4.83
CA GLU A 43 -12.46 -7.18 3.54
C GLU A 43 -13.08 -8.13 2.51
N LYS A 44 -13.87 -7.59 1.59
CA LYS A 44 -14.53 -8.38 0.55
C LYS A 44 -13.93 -8.19 -0.83
N ASP A 45 -13.31 -7.05 -1.07
CA ASP A 45 -12.81 -6.67 -2.37
C ASP A 45 -11.32 -6.32 -2.27
N TYR A 46 -10.49 -7.29 -2.55
CA TYR A 46 -9.04 -7.11 -2.54
C TYR A 46 -8.39 -8.05 -3.55
N ILE A 47 -7.16 -7.71 -3.92
CA ILE A 47 -6.30 -8.54 -4.76
C ILE A 47 -5.07 -8.90 -3.94
N ILE A 48 -4.64 -10.16 -4.04
CA ILE A 48 -3.37 -10.62 -3.46
C ILE A 48 -2.39 -10.83 -4.60
N VAL A 49 -1.24 -10.18 -4.53
CA VAL A 49 -0.19 -10.29 -5.55
C VAL A 49 1.03 -10.98 -4.96
N ASP A 50 1.35 -12.12 -5.54
CA ASP A 50 2.60 -12.84 -5.29
C ASP A 50 3.66 -12.29 -6.26
N VAL A 51 4.67 -11.61 -5.73
CA VAL A 51 5.71 -11.00 -6.57
C VAL A 51 6.97 -11.87 -6.68
N ARG A 52 6.86 -13.14 -6.29
CA ARG A 52 7.92 -14.12 -6.50
C ARG A 52 8.00 -14.51 -7.97
N THR A 53 8.98 -15.30 -8.32
CA THR A 53 9.10 -15.82 -9.67
C THR A 53 7.92 -16.76 -10.01
N LYS A 54 7.69 -16.93 -11.28
CA LYS A 54 6.65 -17.83 -11.77
C LYS A 54 6.83 -19.28 -11.26
N GLY A 55 8.08 -19.74 -11.21
CA GLY A 55 8.40 -21.07 -10.69
C GLY A 55 8.10 -21.21 -9.20
N GLU A 56 8.43 -20.21 -8.40
CA GLU A 56 8.11 -20.22 -6.97
C GLU A 56 6.60 -20.24 -6.76
N TYR A 57 5.86 -19.42 -7.48
CA TYR A 57 4.40 -19.39 -7.42
C TYR A 57 3.79 -20.77 -7.71
N ALA A 58 4.31 -21.45 -8.72
CA ALA A 58 3.81 -22.76 -9.12
C ALA A 58 4.02 -23.85 -8.05
N THR A 59 5.01 -23.69 -7.18
CA THR A 59 5.28 -24.65 -6.09
C THR A 59 4.36 -24.51 -4.90
N GLY A 60 3.63 -23.43 -4.82
CA GLY A 60 2.68 -23.15 -3.75
C GLY A 60 2.54 -21.66 -3.52
N HIS A 61 1.31 -21.19 -3.42
CA HIS A 61 0.99 -19.78 -3.21
C HIS A 61 -0.25 -19.64 -2.34
N ILE A 62 -0.46 -18.43 -1.85
CA ILE A 62 -1.64 -18.14 -1.03
C ILE A 62 -2.88 -18.24 -1.92
N PRO A 63 -3.97 -18.86 -1.46
CA PRO A 63 -5.19 -18.96 -2.24
C PRO A 63 -5.67 -17.59 -2.72
N LYS A 64 -6.15 -17.51 -3.95
CA LYS A 64 -6.57 -16.28 -4.64
C LYS A 64 -5.43 -15.38 -5.11
N ALA A 65 -4.19 -15.63 -4.74
CA ALA A 65 -3.08 -14.81 -5.19
C ALA A 65 -2.89 -14.93 -6.71
N ILE A 66 -2.59 -13.81 -7.33
CA ILE A 66 -2.12 -13.77 -8.71
C ILE A 66 -0.63 -13.52 -8.72
N ASN A 67 0.06 -14.01 -9.72
CA ASN A 67 1.52 -13.87 -9.82
C ASN A 67 1.89 -12.73 -10.76
N ILE A 68 2.51 -11.71 -10.20
CA ILE A 68 3.13 -10.62 -10.96
C ILE A 68 4.55 -10.49 -10.43
N PRO A 69 5.53 -11.14 -11.06
CA PRO A 69 6.90 -11.12 -10.56
C PRO A 69 7.45 -9.70 -10.40
N ASN A 70 8.19 -9.45 -9.32
CA ASN A 70 8.72 -8.13 -9.01
C ASN A 70 9.51 -7.54 -10.18
N GLU A 71 10.33 -8.35 -10.85
CA GLU A 71 11.13 -7.90 -11.98
C GLU A 71 10.30 -7.47 -13.19
N SER A 72 9.03 -7.88 -13.28
CA SER A 72 8.13 -7.42 -14.34
C SER A 72 7.42 -6.11 -14.01
N ILE A 73 7.47 -5.69 -12.75
CA ILE A 73 6.89 -4.42 -12.32
C ILE A 73 7.94 -3.34 -12.54
N ASP A 74 7.67 -2.49 -13.50
CA ASP A 74 8.60 -1.43 -13.88
C ASP A 74 7.87 -0.08 -13.89
N LYS A 75 7.79 0.57 -15.02
CA LYS A 75 7.21 1.92 -15.14
C LYS A 75 5.76 1.91 -15.58
N THR A 76 5.33 0.82 -16.18
CA THR A 76 3.97 0.68 -16.68
C THR A 76 3.13 -0.11 -15.69
N PRO A 77 1.94 0.37 -15.33
CA PRO A 77 1.05 -0.37 -14.44
C PRO A 77 0.74 -1.77 -14.99
N PRO A 78 0.80 -2.80 -14.13
CA PRO A 78 0.42 -4.14 -14.55
C PRO A 78 -1.02 -4.19 -15.07
N ALA A 79 -1.23 -4.90 -16.17
CA ALA A 79 -2.55 -5.01 -16.80
C ALA A 79 -3.59 -5.65 -15.86
N GLU A 80 -3.13 -6.51 -14.95
CA GLU A 80 -3.99 -7.18 -13.96
C GLU A 80 -4.50 -6.23 -12.87
N LEU A 81 -3.85 -5.09 -12.68
CA LEU A 81 -4.16 -4.13 -11.62
C LEU A 81 -4.74 -2.86 -12.25
N LYS A 82 -6.00 -2.93 -12.65
CA LYS A 82 -6.66 -1.85 -13.40
C LYS A 82 -7.12 -0.68 -12.54
N ASP A 83 -7.40 -0.92 -11.26
CA ASP A 83 -7.95 0.08 -10.35
C ASP A 83 -6.87 0.53 -9.37
N LYS A 84 -6.49 1.80 -9.47
CA LYS A 84 -5.47 2.41 -8.59
C LYS A 84 -5.93 2.55 -7.14
N ASN A 85 -7.22 2.44 -6.87
CA ASN A 85 -7.79 2.53 -5.53
C ASN A 85 -8.04 1.14 -4.92
N GLN A 86 -7.81 0.09 -5.68
CA GLN A 86 -7.98 -1.28 -5.23
C GLN A 86 -7.10 -1.57 -4.03
N LEU A 87 -7.64 -2.24 -3.01
CA LEU A 87 -6.84 -2.79 -1.92
C LEU A 87 -6.02 -3.95 -2.47
N ILE A 88 -4.70 -3.82 -2.39
CA ILE A 88 -3.76 -4.80 -2.94
C ILE A 88 -2.82 -5.26 -1.84
N PHE A 89 -2.83 -6.55 -1.56
CA PHE A 89 -1.85 -7.19 -0.68
C PHE A 89 -0.71 -7.72 -1.53
N VAL A 90 0.52 -7.47 -1.09
CA VAL A 90 1.73 -7.88 -1.81
C VAL A 90 2.59 -8.72 -0.90
N TYR A 91 3.10 -9.83 -1.40
CA TYR A 91 4.03 -10.66 -0.65
C TYR A 91 5.06 -11.31 -1.58
N CYS A 92 6.17 -11.73 -0.98
CA CYS A 92 7.17 -12.56 -1.65
C CYS A 92 7.54 -13.72 -0.74
N ARG A 93 8.78 -14.16 -0.75
CA ARG A 93 9.22 -15.23 0.15
C ARG A 93 9.51 -14.69 1.56
N SER A 94 10.34 -13.65 1.66
CA SER A 94 10.85 -13.13 2.93
C SER A 94 10.58 -11.64 3.15
N GLY A 95 10.07 -10.92 2.16
CA GLY A 95 9.68 -9.51 2.28
C GLY A 95 10.50 -8.51 1.48
N LYS A 96 11.68 -8.87 0.99
CA LYS A 96 12.53 -7.94 0.26
C LYS A 96 11.94 -7.53 -1.10
N ARG A 97 11.53 -8.50 -1.89
CA ARG A 97 10.93 -8.24 -3.21
C ARG A 97 9.55 -7.59 -3.10
N SER A 98 8.77 -7.95 -2.09
CA SER A 98 7.46 -7.34 -1.87
C SER A 98 7.58 -5.88 -1.44
N HIS A 99 8.57 -5.56 -0.64
CA HIS A 99 8.85 -4.17 -0.28
C HIS A 99 9.19 -3.35 -1.54
N ASP A 100 10.06 -3.86 -2.38
CA ASP A 100 10.44 -3.21 -3.64
C ASP A 100 9.23 -3.06 -4.58
N ALA A 101 8.48 -4.12 -4.78
CA ALA A 101 7.28 -4.11 -5.62
C ALA A 101 6.24 -3.11 -5.09
N ALA A 102 6.02 -3.07 -3.78
CA ALA A 102 5.08 -2.14 -3.18
C ALA A 102 5.47 -0.68 -3.43
N GLN A 103 6.76 -0.35 -3.33
CA GLN A 103 7.26 0.99 -3.64
C GLN A 103 7.05 1.35 -5.10
N LYS A 104 7.32 0.42 -6.01
CA LYS A 104 7.09 0.64 -7.45
C LYS A 104 5.62 0.91 -7.75
N LEU A 105 4.72 0.11 -7.18
CA LEU A 105 3.28 0.28 -7.38
C LEU A 105 2.80 1.61 -6.80
N ALA A 106 3.25 1.98 -5.62
CA ALA A 106 2.91 3.27 -5.01
C ALA A 106 3.37 4.43 -5.91
N ALA A 107 4.57 4.33 -6.47
CA ALA A 107 5.09 5.34 -7.40
C ALA A 107 4.26 5.47 -8.67
N MET A 108 3.57 4.41 -9.08
CA MET A 108 2.65 4.42 -10.22
C MET A 108 1.26 4.96 -9.87
N GLY A 109 1.00 5.31 -8.62
CA GLY A 109 -0.27 5.90 -8.19
C GLY A 109 -1.23 4.93 -7.50
N TYR A 110 -0.81 3.69 -7.25
CA TYR A 110 -1.65 2.78 -6.45
C TYR A 110 -1.64 3.26 -5.01
N GLY A 111 -2.80 3.64 -4.50
CA GLY A 111 -2.95 4.31 -3.21
C GLY A 111 -3.27 3.39 -2.03
N ASN A 112 -3.42 2.10 -2.25
CA ASN A 112 -3.95 1.21 -1.22
C ASN A 112 -3.19 -0.13 -1.20
N ILE A 113 -1.88 -0.04 -1.02
CA ILE A 113 -0.97 -1.19 -1.03
C ILE A 113 -0.67 -1.61 0.40
N VAL A 114 -0.77 -2.91 0.68
CA VAL A 114 -0.40 -3.54 1.94
C VAL A 114 0.66 -4.60 1.66
N ASP A 115 1.87 -4.37 2.14
CA ASP A 115 2.97 -5.32 2.05
C ASP A 115 3.02 -6.13 3.35
N PHE A 116 2.82 -7.44 3.27
CA PHE A 116 2.86 -8.28 4.47
C PHE A 116 4.07 -9.23 4.51
N GLY A 117 5.09 -8.93 3.72
CA GLY A 117 6.37 -9.60 3.83
C GLY A 117 6.43 -10.91 3.07
N GLY A 118 6.44 -12.01 3.77
CA GLY A 118 6.77 -13.27 3.13
C GLY A 118 5.83 -14.41 3.44
N ILE A 119 5.72 -15.30 2.46
CA ILE A 119 4.96 -16.54 2.60
C ILE A 119 5.54 -17.43 3.71
N MET A 120 6.82 -17.23 4.06
CA MET A 120 7.45 -17.97 5.17
C MET A 120 6.75 -17.74 6.50
N ASP A 121 6.14 -16.58 6.69
CA ASP A 121 5.43 -16.24 7.92
C ASP A 121 3.90 -16.44 7.81
N TRP A 122 3.45 -16.92 6.67
CA TRP A 122 2.02 -17.14 6.44
C TRP A 122 1.55 -18.39 7.19
N LEU A 123 0.52 -18.24 8.00
CA LEU A 123 -0.04 -19.31 8.83
C LEU A 123 -1.22 -20.04 8.18
N GLY A 124 -1.71 -19.54 7.07
CA GLY A 124 -2.82 -20.13 6.34
C GLY A 124 -2.36 -21.25 5.40
N GLU A 125 -3.32 -21.78 4.66
CA GLU A 125 -3.03 -22.79 3.65
C GLU A 125 -2.35 -22.18 2.41
N THR A 126 -1.70 -23.02 1.63
CA THR A 126 -1.21 -22.70 0.30
C THR A 126 -1.75 -23.69 -0.70
N VAL A 127 -1.83 -23.28 -1.95
CA VAL A 127 -2.34 -24.09 -3.06
C VAL A 127 -1.35 -24.09 -4.23
N THR A 128 -1.51 -25.03 -5.15
CA THR A 128 -0.60 -25.18 -6.28
C THR A 128 -1.29 -25.06 -7.65
N ASP A 129 -2.52 -24.66 -7.69
CA ASP A 129 -3.29 -24.50 -8.93
C ASP A 129 -2.69 -23.51 -9.92
#